data_b0c563acfa22fcff84b0dc8d77942c7a
#
_entry.id   b0c563acfa22fcff84b0dc8d77942c7a
#
_cell.length_a   1.000
_cell.length_b   1.000
_cell.length_c   1.000
_cell.angle_alpha   90.00
_cell.angle_beta   90.00
_cell.angle_gamma   90.00
#
_symmetry.space_group_name_H-M   'P 1'
#
loop_
_entity.id
_entity.type
_entity.pdbx_description
1 polymer ?
#
loop_
_entity_poly.entity_id
_entity_poly.type
_entity_poly.pdbx_seq_one_letter_code
_entity_poly.pdbx_strand_id
1 'polypeptide(L)'
;PAMTFTGMSVDLQRLNGTCFAVTGPAPFIPIAQALVVEMGGEPVHVAEADRALYHAALAHAANHLVTILGQSQQMLASIGIEDPARYMGPLVRAAVDNALASGEGALTGPVARGDAGTVKAHLQALNEYSEHEKTGDITDSYAALAHATAKRAHNRGLLNDEQLGRIENLLGESSDRNHPGDIDDSAPENKEFSS
;
A
#
# COMPACT_ATOMS: atom_id res chain seq x y z
N PRO A 1 18.80 -9.36 -1.67
CA PRO A 1 18.52 -8.51 -2.82
C PRO A 1 17.16 -7.83 -2.71
N ALA A 2 17.05 -6.61 -3.25
CA ALA A 2 15.79 -5.87 -3.34
C ALA A 2 15.02 -6.30 -4.61
N MET A 3 14.57 -7.54 -4.65
CA MET A 3 13.78 -8.10 -5.76
C MET A 3 12.85 -9.21 -5.28
N THR A 4 11.85 -9.51 -6.09
CA THR A 4 10.97 -10.66 -5.88
C THR A 4 11.55 -11.89 -6.58
N PHE A 5 11.63 -13.01 -5.86
CA PHE A 5 12.02 -14.30 -6.41
C PHE A 5 10.79 -15.10 -6.81
N THR A 6 10.85 -15.66 -8.02
CA THR A 6 9.78 -16.54 -8.55
C THR A 6 10.17 -18.03 -8.53
N GLY A 7 11.44 -18.33 -8.25
CA GLY A 7 12.02 -19.67 -8.33
C GLY A 7 12.34 -20.12 -9.76
N MET A 8 12.22 -19.24 -10.74
CA MET A 8 12.51 -19.52 -12.14
C MET A 8 13.89 -18.99 -12.55
N SER A 9 14.45 -19.55 -13.63
CA SER A 9 15.75 -19.13 -14.16
C SER A 9 15.84 -17.65 -14.54
N VAL A 10 14.74 -17.01 -14.84
CA VAL A 10 14.67 -15.57 -15.12
C VAL A 10 15.11 -14.72 -13.91
N ASP A 11 15.01 -15.24 -12.69
CA ASP A 11 15.48 -14.54 -11.49
C ASP A 11 16.99 -14.31 -11.53
N LEU A 12 17.76 -15.22 -12.12
CA LEU A 12 19.22 -15.06 -12.26
C LEU A 12 19.58 -13.85 -13.13
N GLN A 13 18.80 -13.60 -14.19
CA GLN A 13 19.04 -12.43 -15.06
C GLN A 13 18.67 -11.13 -14.33
N ARG A 14 17.68 -11.17 -13.45
CA ARG A 14 17.21 -10.03 -12.65
C ARG A 14 18.17 -9.66 -11.51
N LEU A 15 19.07 -10.57 -11.10
CA LEU A 15 20.09 -10.27 -10.09
C LEU A 15 21.07 -9.22 -10.57
N ASN A 16 21.36 -9.18 -11.87
CA ASN A 16 22.30 -8.22 -12.43
C ASN A 16 21.79 -6.78 -12.25
N GLY A 17 22.59 -5.94 -11.60
CA GLY A 17 22.21 -4.56 -11.24
C GLY A 17 21.23 -4.43 -10.08
N THR A 18 20.81 -5.56 -9.45
CA THR A 18 19.93 -5.49 -8.27
C THR A 18 20.73 -5.06 -7.04
N CYS A 19 20.14 -4.15 -6.25
CA CYS A 19 20.72 -3.74 -4.97
C CYS A 19 20.57 -4.85 -3.91
N PHE A 20 21.66 -5.09 -3.17
CA PHE A 20 21.72 -6.04 -2.06
C PHE A 20 22.04 -5.31 -0.78
N ALA A 21 21.13 -5.36 0.20
CA ALA A 21 21.45 -4.89 1.54
C ALA A 21 22.49 -5.82 2.19
N VAL A 22 23.59 -5.23 2.62
CA VAL A 22 24.67 -5.90 3.34
C VAL A 22 24.68 -5.39 4.77
N THR A 23 24.60 -6.32 5.72
CA THR A 23 24.64 -6.05 7.16
C THR A 23 25.55 -7.06 7.84
N GLY A 24 26.34 -6.63 8.82
CA GLY A 24 27.20 -7.50 9.59
C GLY A 24 28.30 -6.73 10.35
N PRO A 25 29.16 -7.42 11.10
CA PRO A 25 30.31 -6.81 11.75
C PRO A 25 31.27 -6.19 10.75
N ALA A 26 31.83 -5.03 11.07
CA ALA A 26 32.68 -4.23 10.18
C ALA A 26 33.76 -5.03 9.43
N PRO A 27 34.48 -6.00 10.02
CA PRO A 27 35.51 -6.76 9.31
C PRO A 27 34.96 -7.64 8.16
N PHE A 28 33.67 -8.03 8.20
CA PHE A 28 33.06 -8.92 7.21
C PHE A 28 32.32 -8.16 6.09
N ILE A 29 32.04 -6.88 6.28
CA ILE A 29 31.33 -6.06 5.28
C ILE A 29 32.04 -6.09 3.91
N PRO A 30 33.37 -5.91 3.78
CA PRO A 30 34.05 -5.92 2.49
C PRO A 30 33.92 -7.29 1.77
N ILE A 31 33.93 -8.38 2.53
CA ILE A 31 33.79 -9.74 1.97
C ILE A 31 32.38 -9.92 1.40
N ALA A 32 31.35 -9.52 2.17
CA ALA A 32 29.97 -9.62 1.72
C ALA A 32 29.70 -8.71 0.50
N GLN A 33 30.28 -7.51 0.46
CA GLN A 33 30.20 -6.62 -0.70
C GLN A 33 30.86 -7.23 -1.94
N ALA A 34 32.05 -7.85 -1.80
CA ALA A 34 32.71 -8.52 -2.89
C ALA A 34 31.87 -9.67 -3.48
N LEU A 35 31.22 -10.48 -2.61
CA LEU A 35 30.32 -11.54 -3.06
C LEU A 35 29.10 -11.00 -3.83
N VAL A 36 28.54 -9.87 -3.42
CA VAL A 36 27.44 -9.22 -4.14
C VAL A 36 27.88 -8.77 -5.54
N VAL A 37 29.06 -8.16 -5.64
CA VAL A 37 29.62 -7.73 -6.92
C VAL A 37 29.89 -8.92 -7.83
N GLU A 38 30.44 -10.02 -7.32
CA GLU A 38 30.65 -11.27 -8.07
C GLU A 38 29.32 -11.84 -8.63
N MET A 39 28.20 -11.66 -7.93
CA MET A 39 26.88 -12.06 -8.41
C MET A 39 26.26 -11.07 -9.42
N GLY A 40 26.97 -9.99 -9.77
CA GLY A 40 26.46 -8.94 -10.65
C GLY A 40 25.51 -7.94 -9.97
N GLY A 41 25.40 -7.98 -8.65
CA GLY A 41 24.56 -7.06 -7.87
C GLY A 41 25.30 -5.81 -7.38
N GLU A 42 24.56 -4.88 -6.82
CA GLU A 42 25.07 -3.64 -6.23
C GLU A 42 24.95 -3.69 -4.69
N PRO A 43 26.06 -3.71 -3.93
CA PRO A 43 26.00 -3.78 -2.47
C PRO A 43 25.64 -2.42 -1.88
N VAL A 44 24.66 -2.41 -0.98
CA VAL A 44 24.26 -1.24 -0.19
C VAL A 44 24.39 -1.59 1.28
N HIS A 45 25.14 -0.80 2.05
CA HIS A 45 25.25 -1.01 3.49
C HIS A 45 23.98 -0.56 4.20
N VAL A 46 23.39 -1.47 4.98
CA VAL A 46 22.26 -1.20 5.88
C VAL A 46 22.71 -1.56 7.30
N ALA A 47 22.61 -0.62 8.22
CA ALA A 47 22.95 -0.88 9.63
C ALA A 47 21.98 -1.91 10.23
N GLU A 48 22.45 -2.69 11.21
CA GLU A 48 21.61 -3.71 11.89
C GLU A 48 20.34 -3.09 12.50
N ALA A 49 20.46 -1.88 13.09
CA ALA A 49 19.33 -1.16 13.68
C ALA A 49 18.25 -0.76 12.64
N ASP A 50 18.61 -0.62 11.37
CA ASP A 50 17.73 -0.13 10.31
C ASP A 50 17.08 -1.27 9.49
N ARG A 51 17.44 -2.52 9.75
CA ARG A 51 16.95 -3.66 8.95
C ARG A 51 15.44 -3.80 8.93
N ALA A 52 14.79 -3.59 10.07
CA ALA A 52 13.33 -3.68 10.15
C ALA A 52 12.66 -2.61 9.29
N LEU A 53 13.13 -1.36 9.36
CA LEU A 53 12.62 -0.26 8.56
C LEU A 53 12.90 -0.48 7.07
N TYR A 54 14.11 -0.93 6.73
CA TYR A 54 14.46 -1.30 5.35
C TYR A 54 13.50 -2.35 4.78
N HIS A 55 13.26 -3.44 5.53
CA HIS A 55 12.34 -4.49 5.07
C HIS A 55 10.89 -3.99 4.96
N ALA A 56 10.42 -3.20 5.94
CA ALA A 56 9.10 -2.59 5.91
C ALA A 56 8.90 -1.69 4.68
N ALA A 57 9.91 -0.90 4.32
CA ALA A 57 9.86 -0.04 3.14
C ALA A 57 9.71 -0.85 1.84
N LEU A 58 10.49 -1.94 1.69
CA LEU A 58 10.37 -2.82 0.51
C LEU A 58 9.04 -3.56 0.47
N ALA A 59 8.56 -4.07 1.61
CA ALA A 59 7.26 -4.71 1.70
C ALA A 59 6.13 -3.74 1.36
N HIS A 60 6.21 -2.50 1.85
CA HIS A 60 5.24 -1.46 1.52
C HIS A 60 5.22 -1.13 0.03
N ALA A 61 6.38 -1.00 -0.60
CA ALA A 61 6.49 -0.66 -2.01
C ALA A 61 6.08 -1.81 -2.96
N ALA A 62 6.34 -3.07 -2.59
CA ALA A 62 6.11 -4.21 -3.46
C ALA A 62 4.89 -5.04 -3.05
N ASN A 63 4.81 -5.49 -1.80
CA ASN A 63 3.76 -6.43 -1.40
C ASN A 63 2.39 -5.74 -1.31
N HIS A 64 2.32 -4.53 -0.75
CA HIS A 64 1.06 -3.78 -0.70
C HIS A 64 0.62 -3.33 -2.10
N LEU A 65 1.55 -3.07 -3.02
CA LEU A 65 1.19 -2.82 -4.42
C LEU A 65 0.45 -4.01 -5.04
N VAL A 66 0.88 -5.25 -4.77
CA VAL A 66 0.17 -6.45 -5.25
C VAL A 66 -1.25 -6.51 -4.71
N THR A 67 -1.46 -6.17 -3.44
CA THR A 67 -2.80 -6.09 -2.83
C THR A 67 -3.67 -5.05 -3.54
N ILE A 68 -3.18 -3.82 -3.73
CA ILE A 68 -3.91 -2.74 -4.41
C ILE A 68 -4.30 -3.15 -5.84
N LEU A 69 -3.38 -3.79 -6.56
CA LEU A 69 -3.65 -4.25 -7.92
C LEU A 69 -4.69 -5.38 -7.95
N GLY A 70 -4.63 -6.31 -6.99
CA GLY A 70 -5.61 -7.38 -6.85
C GLY A 70 -7.02 -6.84 -6.58
N GLN A 71 -7.15 -5.91 -5.62
CA GLN A 71 -8.41 -5.24 -5.31
C GLN A 71 -8.96 -4.47 -6.53
N SER A 72 -8.09 -3.76 -7.26
CA SER A 72 -8.49 -3.03 -8.47
C SER A 72 -8.98 -3.97 -9.57
N GLN A 73 -8.31 -5.12 -9.78
CA GLN A 73 -8.75 -6.12 -10.74
C GLN A 73 -10.10 -6.73 -10.36
N GLN A 74 -10.32 -7.01 -9.08
CA GLN A 74 -11.58 -7.53 -8.57
C GLN A 74 -12.74 -6.57 -8.85
N MET A 75 -12.58 -5.28 -8.55
CA MET A 75 -13.59 -4.24 -8.86
C MET A 75 -13.86 -4.12 -10.36
N LEU A 76 -12.82 -4.10 -11.19
CA LEU A 76 -13.00 -4.03 -12.65
C LEU A 76 -13.70 -5.25 -13.22
N ALA A 77 -13.40 -6.44 -12.71
CA ALA A 77 -14.08 -7.68 -13.12
C ALA A 77 -15.58 -7.66 -12.76
N SER A 78 -15.94 -7.12 -11.57
CA SER A 78 -17.34 -7.07 -11.12
C SER A 78 -18.23 -6.17 -11.98
N ILE A 79 -17.65 -5.19 -12.67
CA ILE A 79 -18.36 -4.33 -13.63
C ILE A 79 -18.24 -4.81 -15.09
N GLY A 80 -17.77 -6.06 -15.32
CA GLY A 80 -17.77 -6.71 -16.64
C GLY A 80 -16.51 -6.51 -17.49
N ILE A 81 -15.40 -6.03 -16.92
CA ILE A 81 -14.12 -5.99 -17.62
C ILE A 81 -13.52 -7.41 -17.65
N GLU A 82 -13.46 -8.06 -18.82
CA GLU A 82 -13.02 -9.46 -18.96
C GLU A 82 -11.55 -9.69 -18.62
N ASP A 83 -10.65 -8.74 -18.94
CA ASP A 83 -9.21 -8.81 -18.65
C ASP A 83 -8.76 -7.53 -17.94
N PRO A 84 -9.04 -7.41 -16.63
CA PRO A 84 -8.68 -6.22 -15.85
C PRO A 84 -7.18 -5.92 -15.84
N ALA A 85 -6.34 -6.94 -15.79
CA ALA A 85 -4.89 -6.77 -15.76
C ALA A 85 -4.37 -6.13 -17.05
N ARG A 86 -4.85 -6.59 -18.20
CA ARG A 86 -4.55 -5.99 -19.51
C ARG A 86 -5.09 -4.58 -19.62
N TYR A 87 -6.33 -4.36 -19.14
CA TYR A 87 -7.00 -3.05 -19.20
C TYR A 87 -6.24 -1.99 -18.40
N MET A 88 -5.94 -2.24 -17.13
CA MET A 88 -5.28 -1.26 -16.25
C MET A 88 -3.75 -1.23 -16.39
N GLY A 89 -3.15 -2.24 -17.00
CA GLY A 89 -1.70 -2.41 -17.07
C GLY A 89 -0.91 -1.19 -17.57
N PRO A 90 -1.32 -0.53 -18.67
CA PRO A 90 -0.63 0.68 -19.14
C PRO A 90 -0.69 1.84 -18.14
N LEU A 91 -1.84 2.05 -17.49
CA LEU A 91 -2.03 3.09 -16.47
C LEU A 91 -1.12 2.84 -15.27
N VAL A 92 -1.11 1.61 -14.76
CA VAL A 92 -0.31 1.24 -13.58
C VAL A 92 1.19 1.40 -13.85
N ARG A 93 1.67 0.89 -15.00
CA ARG A 93 3.08 1.06 -15.37
C ARG A 93 3.48 2.53 -15.45
N ALA A 94 2.68 3.35 -16.12
CA ALA A 94 2.94 4.79 -16.20
C ALA A 94 2.96 5.47 -14.81
N ALA A 95 2.05 5.09 -13.91
CA ALA A 95 2.02 5.63 -12.55
C ALA A 95 3.28 5.23 -11.75
N VAL A 96 3.72 3.97 -11.86
CA VAL A 96 4.95 3.49 -11.21
C VAL A 96 6.18 4.19 -11.78
N ASP A 97 6.32 4.24 -13.11
CA ASP A 97 7.45 4.91 -13.77
C ASP A 97 7.55 6.39 -13.39
N ASN A 98 6.42 7.10 -13.39
CA ASN A 98 6.37 8.50 -12.97
C ASN A 98 6.73 8.68 -11.50
N ALA A 99 6.25 7.80 -10.62
CA ALA A 99 6.57 7.85 -9.19
C ALA A 99 8.06 7.60 -8.94
N LEU A 100 8.67 6.63 -9.63
CA LEU A 100 10.10 6.35 -9.52
C LEU A 100 10.98 7.49 -10.09
N ALA A 101 10.53 8.15 -11.15
CA ALA A 101 11.27 9.25 -11.77
C ALA A 101 11.14 10.58 -11.01
N SER A 102 9.97 10.88 -10.45
CA SER A 102 9.63 12.21 -9.91
C SER A 102 9.23 12.18 -8.42
N GLY A 103 9.22 11.01 -7.79
CA GLY A 103 8.78 10.84 -6.41
C GLY A 103 7.37 11.38 -6.21
N GLU A 104 7.17 12.13 -5.14
CA GLU A 104 5.87 12.77 -4.85
C GLU A 104 5.47 13.86 -5.85
N GLY A 105 6.36 14.26 -6.77
CA GLY A 105 6.03 15.13 -7.90
C GLY A 105 4.99 14.51 -8.84
N ALA A 106 4.89 13.19 -8.87
CA ALA A 106 3.90 12.45 -9.64
C ALA A 106 2.51 12.38 -8.97
N LEU A 107 2.36 12.91 -7.73
CA LEU A 107 1.10 12.84 -6.98
C LEU A 107 -0.02 13.59 -7.73
N THR A 108 -1.10 12.88 -8.04
CA THR A 108 -2.25 13.38 -8.79
C THR A 108 -3.54 12.66 -8.34
N GLY A 109 -4.64 12.93 -9.02
CA GLY A 109 -5.94 12.31 -8.75
C GLY A 109 -6.87 13.22 -7.94
N PRO A 110 -8.13 12.79 -7.71
CA PRO A 110 -9.15 13.63 -7.08
C PRO A 110 -8.78 14.03 -5.65
N VAL A 111 -8.22 13.12 -4.86
CA VAL A 111 -7.76 13.42 -3.49
C VAL A 111 -6.69 14.51 -3.50
N ALA A 112 -5.65 14.35 -4.33
CA ALA A 112 -4.55 15.31 -4.40
C ALA A 112 -4.98 16.69 -4.93
N ARG A 113 -6.10 16.77 -5.67
CA ARG A 113 -6.69 18.02 -6.15
C ARG A 113 -7.78 18.60 -5.25
N GLY A 114 -8.10 17.92 -4.12
CA GLY A 114 -9.16 18.36 -3.21
C GLY A 114 -10.58 18.24 -3.78
N ASP A 115 -10.79 17.35 -4.76
CA ASP A 115 -12.11 17.10 -5.38
C ASP A 115 -12.97 16.21 -4.45
N ALA A 116 -13.54 16.86 -3.45
CA ALA A 116 -14.38 16.21 -2.44
C ALA A 116 -15.62 15.54 -3.06
N GLY A 117 -16.15 16.07 -4.17
CA GLY A 117 -17.31 15.49 -4.87
C GLY A 117 -16.99 14.11 -5.45
N THR A 118 -15.87 14.02 -6.17
CA THR A 118 -15.40 12.73 -6.72
C THR A 118 -15.03 11.74 -5.61
N VAL A 119 -14.36 12.18 -4.54
CA VAL A 119 -14.00 11.31 -3.41
C VAL A 119 -15.25 10.75 -2.74
N LYS A 120 -16.29 11.59 -2.53
CA LYS A 120 -17.57 11.13 -1.98
C LYS A 120 -18.24 10.07 -2.87
N ALA A 121 -18.28 10.29 -4.17
CA ALA A 121 -18.83 9.33 -5.12
C ALA A 121 -18.06 7.99 -5.10
N HIS A 122 -16.73 8.03 -4.99
CA HIS A 122 -15.92 6.82 -4.84
C HIS A 122 -16.27 6.06 -3.58
N LEU A 123 -16.36 6.74 -2.42
CA LEU A 123 -16.70 6.10 -1.15
C LEU A 123 -18.10 5.47 -1.17
N GLN A 124 -19.08 6.12 -1.80
CA GLN A 124 -20.41 5.56 -1.98
C GLN A 124 -20.38 4.28 -2.81
N ALA A 125 -19.73 4.31 -3.96
CA ALA A 125 -19.61 3.13 -4.84
C ALA A 125 -18.85 1.97 -4.17
N LEU A 126 -17.79 2.27 -3.40
CA LEU A 126 -17.03 1.28 -2.65
C LEU A 126 -17.84 0.65 -1.51
N ASN A 127 -18.66 1.42 -0.81
CA ASN A 127 -19.54 0.91 0.23
C ASN A 127 -20.61 -0.01 -0.37
N GLU A 128 -21.27 0.40 -1.45
CA GLU A 128 -22.24 -0.43 -2.17
C GLU A 128 -21.62 -1.73 -2.66
N TYR A 129 -20.40 -1.65 -3.21
CA TYR A 129 -19.64 -2.82 -3.65
C TYR A 129 -19.30 -3.75 -2.46
N SER A 130 -18.82 -3.20 -1.34
CA SER A 130 -18.44 -3.97 -0.16
C SER A 130 -19.63 -4.67 0.50
N GLU A 131 -20.79 -4.06 0.52
CA GLU A 131 -22.04 -4.67 1.00
C GLU A 131 -22.46 -5.85 0.11
N HIS A 132 -22.35 -5.70 -1.21
CA HIS A 132 -22.70 -6.74 -2.17
C HIS A 132 -21.74 -7.93 -2.11
N GLU A 133 -20.44 -7.69 -2.13
CA GLU A 133 -19.39 -8.73 -2.14
C GLU A 133 -19.03 -9.25 -0.74
N LYS A 134 -19.60 -8.64 0.32
CA LYS A 134 -19.31 -8.95 1.73
C LYS A 134 -17.82 -8.87 2.08
N THR A 135 -17.15 -7.83 1.59
CA THR A 135 -15.75 -7.52 1.84
C THR A 135 -15.59 -6.06 2.25
N GLY A 136 -14.80 -5.77 3.27
CA GLY A 136 -14.51 -4.40 3.72
C GLY A 136 -13.10 -3.93 3.40
N ASP A 137 -12.21 -4.85 3.04
CA ASP A 137 -10.78 -4.57 2.88
C ASP A 137 -10.47 -3.54 1.79
N ILE A 138 -11.28 -3.48 0.72
CA ILE A 138 -11.11 -2.53 -0.39
C ILE A 138 -11.45 -1.11 0.05
N THR A 139 -12.58 -0.92 0.72
CA THR A 139 -12.99 0.40 1.23
C THR A 139 -12.00 0.91 2.27
N ASP A 140 -11.56 0.06 3.18
CA ASP A 140 -10.59 0.40 4.23
C ASP A 140 -9.24 0.78 3.62
N SER A 141 -8.74 0.01 2.65
CA SER A 141 -7.50 0.31 1.93
C SER A 141 -7.59 1.63 1.18
N TYR A 142 -8.72 1.87 0.49
CA TYR A 142 -8.96 3.14 -0.21
C TYR A 142 -8.93 4.32 0.75
N ALA A 143 -9.66 4.23 1.86
CA ALA A 143 -9.75 5.31 2.85
C ALA A 143 -8.38 5.62 3.47
N ALA A 144 -7.63 4.59 3.87
CA ALA A 144 -6.29 4.75 4.45
C ALA A 144 -5.31 5.42 3.47
N LEU A 145 -5.30 4.99 2.20
CA LEU A 145 -4.45 5.57 1.17
C LEU A 145 -4.89 6.99 0.78
N ALA A 146 -6.20 7.25 0.70
CA ALA A 146 -6.73 8.58 0.44
C ALA A 146 -6.34 9.57 1.53
N HIS A 147 -6.42 9.16 2.81
CA HIS A 147 -5.98 9.96 3.95
C HIS A 147 -4.47 10.29 3.87
N ALA A 148 -3.63 9.27 3.60
CA ALA A 148 -2.20 9.48 3.42
C ALA A 148 -1.90 10.42 2.23
N THR A 149 -2.63 10.27 1.12
CA THR A 149 -2.51 11.11 -0.07
C THR A 149 -2.90 12.55 0.22
N ALA A 150 -4.00 12.79 0.93
CA ALA A 150 -4.45 14.13 1.31
C ALA A 150 -3.41 14.87 2.16
N LYS A 151 -2.85 14.19 3.18
CA LYS A 151 -1.76 14.75 4.01
C LYS A 151 -0.51 15.09 3.20
N ARG A 152 -0.08 14.19 2.31
CA ARG A 152 1.08 14.44 1.42
C ARG A 152 0.82 15.61 0.48
N ALA A 153 -0.37 15.69 -0.11
CA ALA A 153 -0.78 16.78 -0.99
C ALA A 153 -0.81 18.13 -0.24
N HIS A 154 -1.33 18.15 0.98
CA HIS A 154 -1.32 19.33 1.85
C HIS A 154 0.10 19.78 2.21
N ASN A 155 0.96 18.89 2.66
CA ASN A 155 2.36 19.18 3.00
C ASN A 155 3.15 19.77 1.81
N ARG A 156 2.71 19.49 0.59
CA ARG A 156 3.30 20.03 -0.64
C ARG A 156 2.62 21.30 -1.15
N GLY A 157 1.63 21.80 -0.42
CA GLY A 157 0.88 23.00 -0.80
C GLY A 157 -0.09 22.81 -1.99
N LEU A 158 -0.43 21.54 -2.35
CA LEU A 158 -1.43 21.23 -3.37
C LEU A 158 -2.86 21.40 -2.82
N LEU A 159 -3.04 21.21 -1.52
CA LEU A 159 -4.30 21.42 -0.79
C LEU A 159 -4.09 22.51 0.26
N ASN A 160 -5.09 23.35 0.45
CA ASN A 160 -5.19 24.22 1.62
C ASN A 160 -5.89 23.49 2.79
N ASP A 161 -5.91 24.12 3.98
CA ASP A 161 -6.50 23.54 5.21
C ASP A 161 -7.99 23.19 5.06
N GLU A 162 -8.75 24.04 4.34
CA GLU A 162 -10.18 23.80 4.11
C GLU A 162 -10.41 22.58 3.20
N GLN A 163 -9.59 22.44 2.16
CA GLN A 163 -9.67 21.29 1.25
C GLN A 163 -9.27 19.99 1.96
N LEU A 164 -8.20 20.02 2.75
CA LEU A 164 -7.79 18.88 3.57
C LEU A 164 -8.90 18.48 4.53
N GLY A 165 -9.44 19.43 5.31
CA GLY A 165 -10.51 19.14 6.27
C GLY A 165 -11.76 18.55 5.62
N ARG A 166 -12.15 19.01 4.43
CA ARG A 166 -13.28 18.41 3.68
C ARG A 166 -13.01 16.96 3.30
N ILE A 167 -11.82 16.63 2.82
CA ILE A 167 -11.45 15.25 2.46
C ILE A 167 -11.41 14.38 3.73
N GLU A 168 -10.78 14.84 4.81
CA GLU A 168 -10.68 14.07 6.06
C GLU A 168 -12.04 13.76 6.67
N ASN A 169 -12.97 14.72 6.66
CA ASN A 169 -14.34 14.50 7.15
C ASN A 169 -15.05 13.40 6.35
N LEU A 170 -14.96 13.40 5.03
CA LEU A 170 -15.55 12.34 4.18
C LEU A 170 -14.98 10.96 4.49
N LEU A 171 -13.66 10.88 4.71
CA LEU A 171 -12.97 9.63 5.00
C LEU A 171 -13.31 9.11 6.41
N GLY A 172 -13.46 10.01 7.41
CA GLY A 172 -13.87 9.66 8.79
C GLY A 172 -15.29 9.11 8.85
N GLU A 173 -16.24 9.72 8.17
CA GLU A 173 -17.63 9.25 8.10
C GLU A 173 -17.77 7.84 7.48
N SER A 174 -16.79 7.43 6.66
CA SER A 174 -16.76 6.10 6.05
C SER A 174 -16.23 5.04 7.01
N SER A 175 -15.27 5.38 7.86
CA SER A 175 -14.67 4.45 8.84
C SER A 175 -15.65 4.06 9.94
N ASP A 176 -16.46 5.00 10.43
CA ASP A 176 -17.44 4.76 11.51
C ASP A 176 -18.58 3.82 11.08
N ARG A 177 -18.86 3.72 9.79
CA ARG A 177 -19.91 2.83 9.26
C ARG A 177 -19.48 1.38 9.12
N ASN A 178 -18.20 1.11 9.02
CA ASN A 178 -17.65 -0.24 8.81
C ASN A 178 -17.29 -0.98 10.11
N HIS A 179 -17.42 -0.34 11.29
CA HIS A 179 -17.32 -1.00 12.58
C HIS A 179 -18.71 -1.09 13.21
N PRO A 180 -19.46 -2.19 13.03
CA PRO A 180 -20.63 -2.46 13.87
C PRO A 180 -20.14 -2.65 15.29
N GLY A 181 -20.67 -1.83 16.18
CA GLY A 181 -20.23 -1.59 17.54
C GLY A 181 -19.78 -2.81 18.34
N ASP A 182 -18.87 -2.53 19.27
CA ASP A 182 -18.43 -3.43 20.33
C ASP A 182 -19.56 -4.33 20.82
N ILE A 183 -19.32 -5.64 20.71
CA ILE A 183 -20.15 -6.63 21.39
C ILE A 183 -20.00 -6.32 22.87
N ASP A 184 -21.10 -5.87 23.49
CA ASP A 184 -21.25 -5.68 24.93
C ASP A 184 -20.92 -7.02 25.62
N ASP A 185 -19.71 -7.13 26.14
CA ASP A 185 -19.19 -8.29 26.85
C ASP A 185 -19.64 -8.25 28.33
N SER A 186 -20.95 -8.03 28.55
CA SER A 186 -21.59 -8.26 29.84
C SER A 186 -21.94 -9.73 29.98
N ALA A 187 -20.93 -10.55 30.27
CA ALA A 187 -21.13 -11.92 30.72
C ALA A 187 -21.91 -11.95 32.04
N PRO A 188 -22.96 -12.76 32.19
CA PRO A 188 -23.65 -12.88 33.45
C PRO A 188 -22.78 -13.62 34.47
N GLU A 189 -22.61 -13.03 35.63
CA GLU A 189 -21.98 -13.66 36.81
C GLU A 189 -22.62 -15.02 37.11
N ASN A 190 -21.81 -16.07 37.09
CA ASN A 190 -22.16 -17.38 37.55
C ASN A 190 -22.43 -17.38 39.06
N LYS A 191 -23.66 -17.51 39.46
CA LYS A 191 -24.03 -17.85 40.82
C LYS A 191 -23.57 -19.24 41.16
N GLU A 192 -22.70 -19.32 42.17
CA GLU A 192 -22.32 -20.53 42.88
C GLU A 192 -23.60 -21.30 43.35
N PHE A 193 -23.67 -22.56 42.99
CA PHE A 193 -24.50 -23.55 43.68
C PHE A 193 -23.62 -24.34 44.63
N SER A 194 -23.75 -24.02 45.94
CA SER A 194 -23.40 -24.91 47.04
C SER A 194 -24.49 -25.97 47.16
N SER A 195 -24.13 -27.25 47.14
CA SER A 195 -24.68 -28.34 47.97
C SER A 195 -23.91 -29.61 47.63
#